data_fb1fdbb39c865ed689c2683c680df91a
#
_entry.id   fb1fdbb39c865ed689c2683c680df91a
#
_cell.length_a   1.000
_cell.length_b   1.000
_cell.length_c   1.000
_cell.angle_alpha   90.00
_cell.angle_beta   90.00
_cell.angle_gamma   90.00
#
_symmetry.space_group_name_H-M   'P 1'
#
loop_
_entity.id
_entity.type
_entity.pdbx_description
1 polymer ?
#
loop_
_entity_poly.entity_id
_entity_poly.type
_entity_poly.pdbx_seq_one_letter_code
_entity_poly.pdbx_strand_id
1 'polypeptide(L)'
;TLAEPKETVHGGDIYRNPSVTDYSVNSNPLGVPEAVRKSVQESADRIMYYPDVRCDRLRESISDFERIEKEKILCGNGAAELFFAVVMAVRPKKALVTAPAFSEYERALGTVGAEVQYYRLKEEQDFRIQEDILEQITEDTDMIFLCNPNNPTGQTTEKELLIRVMNRCNKCGTILVLDECFIEFLEEPERYECRGYLTQYPNVVIIKAFTKIFCMPGVRLGYALCENAALRKRMRAMLQPWNVSVTAQEAGVAALVDCEAYLKR
;
A
#
# COMPACT_ATOMS: atom_id res chain seq x y z
N THR A 1 -29.81 2.05 11.80
CA THR A 1 -29.83 1.76 10.35
C THR A 1 -28.44 2.05 9.83
N LEU A 2 -27.75 1.01 9.34
CA LEU A 2 -26.48 1.19 8.64
C LEU A 2 -26.79 2.06 7.41
N ALA A 3 -26.04 3.17 7.23
CA ALA A 3 -26.14 3.98 6.04
C ALA A 3 -25.79 3.09 4.83
N GLU A 4 -26.56 3.20 3.75
CA GLU A 4 -26.24 2.48 2.52
C GLU A 4 -24.83 2.89 2.06
N PRO A 5 -23.94 1.92 1.77
CA PRO A 5 -22.61 2.24 1.28
C PRO A 5 -22.73 2.97 -0.07
N LYS A 6 -22.10 4.13 -0.18
CA LYS A 6 -21.97 4.82 -1.46
C LYS A 6 -21.27 3.89 -2.45
N GLU A 7 -21.88 3.68 -3.61
CA GLU A 7 -21.27 2.93 -4.69
C GLU A 7 -20.00 3.65 -5.15
N THR A 8 -18.85 3.03 -4.94
CA THR A 8 -17.56 3.61 -5.32
C THR A 8 -17.26 3.20 -6.76
N VAL A 9 -17.20 4.16 -7.67
CA VAL A 9 -16.79 3.92 -9.06
C VAL A 9 -15.26 3.78 -9.08
N HIS A 10 -14.76 2.60 -9.44
CA HIS A 10 -13.34 2.35 -9.64
C HIS A 10 -12.95 2.54 -11.10
N GLY A 11 -11.73 3.02 -11.36
CA GLY A 11 -11.13 3.00 -12.68
C GLY A 11 -10.80 1.58 -13.16
N GLY A 12 -10.43 1.44 -14.45
CA GLY A 12 -10.00 0.16 -15.03
C GLY A 12 -11.14 -0.74 -15.50
N ASP A 13 -12.36 -0.22 -15.65
CA ASP A 13 -13.51 -1.00 -16.13
C ASP A 13 -13.51 -1.12 -17.66
N ILE A 14 -12.53 -1.82 -18.19
CA ILE A 14 -12.41 -2.14 -19.63
C ILE A 14 -13.48 -3.12 -20.09
N TYR A 15 -14.11 -3.85 -19.17
CA TYR A 15 -15.13 -4.85 -19.49
C TYR A 15 -16.46 -4.21 -19.92
N ARG A 16 -16.82 -3.08 -19.30
CA ARG A 16 -18.00 -2.29 -19.68
C ARG A 16 -17.68 -1.20 -20.69
N ASN A 17 -16.39 -0.86 -20.86
CA ASN A 17 -15.90 0.21 -21.74
C ASN A 17 -14.79 -0.29 -22.69
N PRO A 18 -15.03 -1.32 -23.52
CA PRO A 18 -13.96 -1.98 -24.30
C PRO A 18 -13.39 -1.12 -25.44
N SER A 19 -14.06 -0.04 -25.81
CA SER A 19 -13.70 0.80 -26.98
C SER A 19 -13.04 2.13 -26.62
N VAL A 20 -12.76 2.37 -25.32
CA VAL A 20 -12.16 3.62 -24.88
C VAL A 20 -10.70 3.44 -24.48
N THR A 21 -9.88 4.48 -24.64
CA THR A 21 -8.55 4.52 -24.04
C THR A 21 -8.69 4.77 -22.55
N ASP A 22 -8.16 3.87 -21.74
CA ASP A 22 -8.29 3.95 -20.28
C ASP A 22 -7.22 4.88 -19.68
N TYR A 23 -7.66 6.03 -19.18
CA TYR A 23 -6.86 6.98 -18.39
C TYR A 23 -7.18 6.95 -16.91
N SER A 24 -8.01 6.00 -16.46
CA SER A 24 -8.49 5.92 -15.08
C SER A 24 -7.57 5.11 -14.15
N VAL A 25 -6.54 4.44 -14.70
CA VAL A 25 -5.57 3.67 -13.92
C VAL A 25 -4.14 4.15 -14.18
N ASN A 26 -3.35 4.18 -13.11
CA ASN A 26 -1.95 4.61 -13.15
C ASN A 26 -1.04 3.37 -13.17
N SER A 27 -0.99 2.66 -14.29
CA SER A 27 -0.12 1.49 -14.48
C SER A 27 1.10 1.86 -15.32
N ASN A 28 2.22 1.16 -15.11
CA ASN A 28 3.44 1.38 -15.86
C ASN A 28 3.20 1.12 -17.37
N PRO A 29 3.47 2.10 -18.26
CA PRO A 29 3.26 1.95 -19.70
C PRO A 29 4.21 0.95 -20.34
N LEU A 30 5.29 0.53 -19.68
CA LEU A 30 6.20 -0.51 -20.17
C LEU A 30 5.54 -1.90 -20.22
N GLY A 31 4.37 -2.07 -19.58
CA GLY A 31 3.64 -3.33 -19.52
C GLY A 31 4.24 -4.33 -18.53
N VAL A 32 3.73 -5.54 -18.56
CA VAL A 32 4.16 -6.62 -17.65
C VAL A 32 5.55 -7.12 -18.05
N PRO A 33 6.52 -7.23 -17.10
CA PRO A 33 7.83 -7.83 -17.37
C PRO A 33 7.71 -9.24 -17.94
N GLU A 34 8.58 -9.61 -18.88
CA GLU A 34 8.54 -10.93 -19.54
C GLU A 34 8.72 -12.07 -18.54
N ALA A 35 9.59 -11.91 -17.55
CA ALA A 35 9.79 -12.89 -16.49
C ALA A 35 8.50 -13.16 -15.70
N VAL A 36 7.72 -12.12 -15.43
CA VAL A 36 6.41 -12.24 -14.77
C VAL A 36 5.42 -12.99 -15.64
N ARG A 37 5.33 -12.63 -16.92
CA ARG A 37 4.44 -13.29 -17.90
C ARG A 37 4.72 -14.78 -17.98
N LYS A 38 6.00 -15.15 -18.12
CA LYS A 38 6.45 -16.54 -18.17
C LYS A 38 6.12 -17.29 -16.87
N SER A 39 6.42 -16.70 -15.73
CA SER A 39 6.14 -17.29 -14.42
C SER A 39 4.64 -17.54 -14.19
N VAL A 40 3.78 -16.61 -14.62
CA VAL A 40 2.32 -16.79 -14.57
C VAL A 40 1.88 -17.97 -15.42
N GLN A 41 2.40 -18.13 -16.63
CA GLN A 41 2.09 -19.27 -17.51
C GLN A 41 2.55 -20.59 -16.90
N GLU A 42 3.77 -20.65 -16.38
CA GLU A 42 4.34 -21.85 -15.75
C GLU A 42 3.64 -22.23 -14.44
N SER A 43 3.03 -21.26 -13.75
CA SER A 43 2.28 -21.50 -12.51
C SER A 43 0.91 -22.17 -12.74
N ALA A 44 0.43 -22.24 -13.98
CA ALA A 44 -0.88 -22.79 -14.30
C ALA A 44 -1.06 -24.25 -13.83
N ASP A 45 -0.03 -25.09 -13.95
CA ASP A 45 -0.07 -26.48 -13.50
C ASP A 45 -0.09 -26.62 -11.98
N ARG A 46 0.20 -25.54 -11.24
CA ARG A 46 0.24 -25.54 -9.78
C ARG A 46 -1.05 -25.06 -9.13
N ILE A 47 -2.03 -24.58 -9.92
CA ILE A 47 -3.33 -24.10 -9.39
C ILE A 47 -4.15 -25.22 -8.74
N MET A 48 -3.81 -26.48 -8.96
CA MET A 48 -4.42 -27.62 -8.30
C MET A 48 -4.02 -27.75 -6.81
N TYR A 49 -3.02 -27.00 -6.36
CA TYR A 49 -2.57 -27.00 -4.97
C TYR A 49 -2.91 -25.67 -4.28
N TYR A 50 -3.14 -25.72 -2.97
CA TYR A 50 -3.20 -24.50 -2.17
C TYR A 50 -1.87 -23.77 -2.22
N PRO A 51 -1.88 -22.43 -2.23
CA PRO A 51 -0.64 -21.64 -2.15
C PRO A 51 0.02 -21.79 -0.78
N ASP A 52 1.30 -21.41 -0.70
CA ASP A 52 1.96 -21.28 0.60
C ASP A 52 1.25 -20.20 1.43
N VAL A 53 0.61 -20.62 2.52
CA VAL A 53 -0.13 -19.73 3.44
C VAL A 53 0.75 -18.66 4.09
N ARG A 54 2.06 -18.88 4.14
CA ARG A 54 3.05 -17.98 4.72
C ARG A 54 3.73 -17.09 3.69
N CYS A 55 3.59 -17.42 2.39
CA CYS A 55 4.29 -16.77 1.29
C CYS A 55 5.81 -16.69 1.51
N ASP A 56 6.43 -17.74 2.07
CA ASP A 56 7.82 -17.67 2.55
C ASP A 56 8.79 -17.29 1.43
N ARG A 57 8.70 -17.94 0.25
CA ARG A 57 9.56 -17.63 -0.89
C ARG A 57 9.36 -16.19 -1.41
N LEU A 58 8.10 -15.73 -1.49
CA LEU A 58 7.80 -14.36 -1.88
C LEU A 58 8.33 -13.35 -0.86
N ARG A 59 8.17 -13.62 0.44
CA ARG A 59 8.69 -12.77 1.51
C ARG A 59 10.21 -12.71 1.51
N GLU A 60 10.90 -13.79 1.16
CA GLU A 60 12.36 -13.80 0.96
C GLU A 60 12.75 -12.86 -0.19
N SER A 61 12.10 -12.97 -1.35
CA SER A 61 12.38 -12.07 -2.48
C SER A 61 12.09 -10.59 -2.15
N ILE A 62 11.01 -10.31 -1.40
CA ILE A 62 10.73 -8.95 -0.94
C ILE A 62 11.76 -8.50 0.10
N SER A 63 12.19 -9.38 0.99
CA SER A 63 13.24 -9.11 2.00
C SER A 63 14.54 -8.66 1.33
N ASP A 64 14.97 -9.36 0.28
CA ASP A 64 16.17 -9.03 -0.48
C ASP A 64 16.03 -7.68 -1.20
N PHE A 65 14.87 -7.44 -1.82
CA PHE A 65 14.57 -6.21 -2.55
C PHE A 65 14.51 -4.99 -1.61
N GLU A 66 13.76 -5.11 -0.51
CA GLU A 66 13.56 -4.02 0.46
C GLU A 66 14.71 -3.90 1.47
N ARG A 67 15.60 -4.89 1.57
CA ARG A 67 16.65 -5.00 2.58
C ARG A 67 16.09 -4.93 4.00
N ILE A 68 14.99 -5.64 4.22
CA ILE A 68 14.27 -5.74 5.49
C ILE A 68 14.07 -7.21 5.83
N GLU A 69 14.17 -7.57 7.11
CA GLU A 69 13.93 -8.94 7.59
C GLU A 69 12.53 -9.44 7.17
N LYS A 70 12.48 -10.67 6.62
CA LYS A 70 11.23 -11.25 6.09
C LYS A 70 10.10 -11.35 7.14
N GLU A 71 10.46 -11.42 8.41
CA GLU A 71 9.51 -11.44 9.53
C GLU A 71 8.70 -10.15 9.63
N LYS A 72 9.23 -9.03 9.13
CA LYS A 72 8.58 -7.71 9.12
C LYS A 72 7.64 -7.51 7.93
N ILE A 73 7.54 -8.51 7.03
CA ILE A 73 6.78 -8.46 5.79
C ILE A 73 5.48 -9.26 5.91
N LEU A 74 4.38 -8.68 5.45
CA LEU A 74 3.06 -9.31 5.34
C LEU A 74 2.55 -9.14 3.90
N CYS A 75 2.32 -10.26 3.19
CA CYS A 75 1.77 -10.24 1.83
C CYS A 75 0.25 -10.19 1.86
N GLY A 76 -0.35 -9.50 0.86
CA GLY A 76 -1.78 -9.34 0.71
C GLY A 76 -2.24 -9.45 -0.75
N ASN A 77 -3.53 -9.71 -0.93
CA ASN A 77 -4.21 -9.75 -2.22
C ASN A 77 -4.42 -8.33 -2.78
N GLY A 78 -3.30 -7.68 -3.15
CA GLY A 78 -3.18 -6.27 -3.44
C GLY A 78 -3.04 -5.41 -2.17
N ALA A 79 -2.58 -4.17 -2.34
CA ALA A 79 -2.44 -3.20 -1.24
C ALA A 79 -3.78 -2.91 -0.56
N ALA A 80 -4.89 -2.93 -1.31
CA ALA A 80 -6.21 -2.65 -0.76
C ALA A 80 -6.57 -3.60 0.40
N GLU A 81 -6.32 -4.91 0.27
CA GLU A 81 -6.56 -5.87 1.35
C GLU A 81 -5.78 -5.49 2.63
N LEU A 82 -4.56 -4.98 2.47
CA LEU A 82 -3.71 -4.59 3.60
C LEU A 82 -4.20 -3.31 4.29
N PHE A 83 -4.81 -2.37 3.54
CA PHE A 83 -5.49 -1.21 4.15
C PHE A 83 -6.66 -1.67 5.02
N PHE A 84 -7.48 -2.59 4.55
CA PHE A 84 -8.56 -3.18 5.35
C PHE A 84 -8.00 -3.96 6.55
N ALA A 85 -6.96 -4.76 6.35
CA ALA A 85 -6.36 -5.56 7.42
C ALA A 85 -5.81 -4.70 8.56
N VAL A 86 -5.10 -3.59 8.26
CA VAL A 86 -4.57 -2.71 9.32
C VAL A 86 -5.69 -1.98 10.05
N VAL A 87 -6.72 -1.50 9.33
CA VAL A 87 -7.89 -0.84 9.94
C VAL A 87 -8.64 -1.80 10.85
N MET A 88 -8.93 -3.01 10.39
CA MET A 88 -9.61 -4.03 11.21
C MET A 88 -8.77 -4.48 12.41
N ALA A 89 -7.44 -4.52 12.27
CA ALA A 89 -6.53 -4.89 13.35
C ALA A 89 -6.41 -3.80 14.43
N VAL A 90 -6.45 -2.53 14.05
CA VAL A 90 -6.34 -1.37 14.97
C VAL A 90 -7.70 -0.98 15.50
N ARG A 91 -8.75 -0.98 14.66
CA ARG A 91 -10.11 -0.50 14.95
C ARG A 91 -10.10 0.95 15.44
N PRO A 92 -9.56 1.89 14.64
CA PRO A 92 -9.51 3.28 15.03
C PRO A 92 -10.93 3.83 15.26
N LYS A 93 -11.09 4.71 16.22
CA LYS A 93 -12.31 5.50 16.43
C LYS A 93 -12.27 6.77 15.58
N LYS A 94 -11.08 7.38 15.49
CA LYS A 94 -10.85 8.61 14.73
C LYS A 94 -9.61 8.47 13.87
N ALA A 95 -9.74 8.82 12.60
CA ALA A 95 -8.64 8.75 11.65
C ALA A 95 -8.51 10.05 10.85
N LEU A 96 -7.27 10.44 10.54
CA LEU A 96 -6.94 11.55 9.65
C LEU A 96 -6.57 11.01 8.27
N VAL A 97 -7.15 11.60 7.22
CA VAL A 97 -6.87 11.23 5.82
C VAL A 97 -6.63 12.51 5.03
N THR A 98 -5.63 12.53 4.15
CA THR A 98 -5.45 13.65 3.21
C THR A 98 -6.58 13.66 2.17
N ALA A 99 -6.97 14.84 1.69
CA ALA A 99 -7.97 14.98 0.63
C ALA A 99 -7.54 16.07 -0.39
N PRO A 100 -7.44 15.70 -1.70
CA PRO A 100 -7.81 14.40 -2.28
C PRO A 100 -6.81 13.29 -1.98
N ALA A 101 -7.31 12.03 -1.85
CA ALA A 101 -6.52 10.83 -1.70
C ALA A 101 -7.26 9.60 -2.28
N PHE A 102 -6.63 8.44 -2.20
CA PHE A 102 -7.21 7.19 -2.66
C PHE A 102 -8.42 6.79 -1.80
N SER A 103 -9.57 6.52 -2.43
CA SER A 103 -10.86 6.29 -1.77
C SER A 103 -10.92 5.07 -0.85
N GLU A 104 -10.02 4.09 -1.05
CA GLU A 104 -10.03 2.86 -0.26
C GLU A 104 -9.63 3.08 1.21
N TYR A 105 -8.95 4.17 1.54
CA TYR A 105 -8.66 4.49 2.96
C TYR A 105 -9.95 4.78 3.72
N GLU A 106 -10.77 5.69 3.18
CA GLU A 106 -12.07 6.01 3.78
C GLU A 106 -13.00 4.79 3.83
N ARG A 107 -13.00 3.99 2.74
CA ARG A 107 -13.78 2.77 2.67
C ARG A 107 -13.36 1.75 3.73
N ALA A 108 -12.06 1.54 3.91
CA ALA A 108 -11.54 0.66 4.96
C ALA A 108 -11.94 1.17 6.36
N LEU A 109 -11.77 2.46 6.63
CA LEU A 109 -12.15 3.11 7.89
C LEU A 109 -13.66 2.96 8.17
N GLY A 110 -14.50 3.06 7.14
CA GLY A 110 -15.94 2.86 7.23
C GLY A 110 -16.34 1.47 7.74
N THR A 111 -15.53 0.42 7.50
CA THR A 111 -15.82 -0.95 7.96
C THR A 111 -15.83 -1.10 9.47
N VAL A 112 -15.15 -0.21 10.18
CA VAL A 112 -15.07 -0.20 11.65
C VAL A 112 -15.84 0.96 12.27
N GLY A 113 -16.51 1.80 11.43
CA GLY A 113 -17.26 2.96 11.87
C GLY A 113 -16.39 4.10 12.41
N ALA A 114 -15.15 4.22 11.90
CA ALA A 114 -14.25 5.29 12.30
C ALA A 114 -14.76 6.67 11.83
N GLU A 115 -14.62 7.68 12.69
CA GLU A 115 -14.78 9.08 12.29
C GLU A 115 -13.58 9.48 11.43
N VAL A 116 -13.85 9.99 10.21
CA VAL A 116 -12.81 10.43 9.29
C VAL A 116 -12.71 11.96 9.30
N GLN A 117 -11.55 12.45 9.72
CA GLN A 117 -11.15 13.84 9.60
C GLN A 117 -10.29 14.01 8.35
N TYR A 118 -10.50 15.12 7.61
CA TYR A 118 -9.76 15.36 6.38
C TYR A 118 -8.76 16.50 6.52
N TYR A 119 -7.49 16.21 6.21
CA TYR A 119 -6.51 17.24 5.91
C TYR A 119 -6.62 17.63 4.44
N ARG A 120 -7.17 18.81 4.16
CA ARG A 120 -7.44 19.27 2.79
C ARG A 120 -6.19 19.84 2.17
N LEU A 121 -5.70 19.17 1.11
CA LEU A 121 -4.63 19.67 0.26
C LEU A 121 -5.16 20.84 -0.58
N LYS A 122 -4.36 21.89 -0.71
CA LYS A 122 -4.80 23.14 -1.35
C LYS A 122 -4.09 23.34 -2.68
N GLU A 123 -4.82 23.83 -3.69
CA GLU A 123 -4.29 24.13 -5.01
C GLU A 123 -3.18 25.18 -4.95
N GLU A 124 -3.34 26.21 -4.09
CA GLU A 124 -2.36 27.28 -3.89
C GLU A 124 -1.02 26.77 -3.30
N GLN A 125 -1.00 25.53 -2.83
CA GLN A 125 0.18 24.83 -2.29
C GLN A 125 0.57 23.62 -3.17
N ASP A 126 0.16 23.62 -4.44
CA ASP A 126 0.36 22.50 -5.38
C ASP A 126 -0.10 21.14 -4.82
N PHE A 127 -1.16 21.15 -4.01
CA PHE A 127 -1.67 19.96 -3.31
C PHE A 127 -0.61 19.22 -2.48
N ARG A 128 0.40 19.93 -1.98
CA ARG A 128 1.43 19.37 -1.11
C ARG A 128 1.01 19.40 0.35
N ILE A 129 1.40 18.38 1.09
CA ILE A 129 1.26 18.37 2.55
C ILE A 129 2.18 19.44 3.13
N GLN A 130 1.62 20.26 4.03
CA GLN A 130 2.35 21.31 4.74
C GLN A 130 2.59 20.92 6.20
N GLU A 131 3.41 21.71 6.90
CA GLU A 131 3.77 21.46 8.31
C GLU A 131 2.59 21.52 9.27
N ASP A 132 1.53 22.24 8.92
CA ASP A 132 0.30 22.37 9.72
C ASP A 132 -0.47 21.05 9.91
N ILE A 133 -0.16 20.01 9.11
CA ILE A 133 -0.68 18.65 9.34
C ILE A 133 -0.33 18.14 10.73
N LEU A 134 0.82 18.57 11.28
CA LEU A 134 1.29 18.16 12.61
C LEU A 134 0.32 18.61 13.72
N GLU A 135 -0.38 19.72 13.54
CA GLU A 135 -1.36 20.26 14.48
C GLU A 135 -2.65 19.41 14.51
N GLN A 136 -2.96 18.73 13.40
CA GLN A 136 -4.14 17.87 13.29
C GLN A 136 -3.91 16.45 13.83
N ILE A 137 -2.66 16.07 14.10
CA ILE A 137 -2.32 14.80 14.75
C ILE A 137 -2.31 15.02 16.25
N THR A 138 -3.38 14.60 16.91
CA THR A 138 -3.60 14.77 18.35
C THR A 138 -3.69 13.41 19.06
N GLU A 139 -3.75 13.41 20.38
CA GLU A 139 -3.92 12.18 21.18
C GLU A 139 -5.25 11.46 20.89
N ASP A 140 -6.24 12.18 20.30
CA ASP A 140 -7.50 11.59 19.87
C ASP A 140 -7.42 10.95 18.47
N THR A 141 -6.31 11.13 17.75
CA THR A 141 -6.11 10.56 16.41
C THR A 141 -5.51 9.16 16.51
N ASP A 142 -6.32 8.14 16.29
CA ASP A 142 -5.88 6.74 16.39
C ASP A 142 -5.06 6.30 15.17
N MET A 143 -5.39 6.82 13.99
CA MET A 143 -4.77 6.43 12.73
C MET A 143 -4.66 7.60 11.75
N ILE A 144 -3.62 7.60 10.93
CA ILE A 144 -3.47 8.50 9.80
C ILE A 144 -3.06 7.73 8.55
N PHE A 145 -3.68 8.06 7.41
CA PHE A 145 -3.26 7.60 6.08
C PHE A 145 -2.55 8.72 5.33
N LEU A 146 -1.34 8.45 4.88
CA LEU A 146 -0.59 9.31 3.95
C LEU A 146 -0.15 8.50 2.74
N CYS A 147 -0.31 9.06 1.55
CA CYS A 147 0.16 8.48 0.30
C CYS A 147 1.37 9.26 -0.21
N ASN A 148 2.46 8.58 -0.49
CA ASN A 148 3.69 9.22 -0.95
C ASN A 148 4.41 8.38 -2.02
N PRO A 149 4.42 8.79 -3.28
CA PRO A 149 3.71 9.94 -3.87
C PRO A 149 2.19 9.86 -3.73
N ASN A 150 1.52 11.00 -3.57
CA ASN A 150 0.08 11.05 -3.35
C ASN A 150 -0.71 10.71 -4.62
N ASN A 151 -1.69 9.84 -4.51
CA ASN A 151 -2.70 9.60 -5.53
C ASN A 151 -3.98 10.37 -5.14
N PRO A 152 -4.50 11.34 -5.94
CA PRO A 152 -4.26 11.49 -7.39
C PRO A 152 -3.25 12.59 -7.77
N THR A 153 -2.68 13.34 -6.84
CA THR A 153 -1.97 14.59 -7.16
C THR A 153 -0.55 14.38 -7.70
N GLY A 154 0.04 13.19 -7.48
CA GLY A 154 1.41 12.88 -7.85
C GLY A 154 2.47 13.58 -6.97
N GLN A 155 2.04 14.41 -6.02
CA GLN A 155 2.96 15.17 -5.17
C GLN A 155 3.65 14.29 -4.14
N THR A 156 4.94 14.56 -3.94
CA THR A 156 5.75 13.93 -2.90
C THR A 156 5.77 14.77 -1.62
N THR A 157 5.94 14.08 -0.50
CA THR A 157 6.23 14.70 0.79
C THR A 157 7.70 14.47 1.12
N GLU A 158 8.42 15.54 1.42
CA GLU A 158 9.84 15.47 1.76
C GLU A 158 10.05 14.62 3.03
N LYS A 159 11.16 13.88 3.05
CA LYS A 159 11.48 12.94 4.13
C LYS A 159 11.52 13.61 5.51
N GLU A 160 12.02 14.83 5.59
CA GLU A 160 12.10 15.59 6.83
C GLU A 160 10.72 15.84 7.45
N LEU A 161 9.73 16.15 6.61
CA LEU A 161 8.34 16.31 7.08
C LEU A 161 7.74 14.95 7.49
N LEU A 162 8.00 13.88 6.71
CA LEU A 162 7.55 12.54 7.07
C LEU A 162 8.13 12.07 8.41
N ILE A 163 9.42 12.34 8.69
CA ILE A 163 10.04 12.04 9.97
C ILE A 163 9.35 12.82 11.11
N ARG A 164 9.00 14.09 10.89
CA ARG A 164 8.27 14.89 11.87
C ARG A 164 6.86 14.36 12.11
N VAL A 165 6.18 13.90 11.06
CA VAL A 165 4.88 13.21 11.18
C VAL A 165 5.03 11.91 11.97
N MET A 166 6.03 11.06 11.65
CA MET A 166 6.32 9.84 12.40
C MET A 166 6.57 10.11 13.89
N ASN A 167 7.38 11.14 14.19
CA ASN A 167 7.63 11.59 15.57
C ASN A 167 6.34 12.01 16.27
N ARG A 168 5.51 12.79 15.57
CA ARG A 168 4.23 13.25 16.15
C ARG A 168 3.28 12.09 16.38
N CYS A 169 3.13 11.18 15.42
CA CYS A 169 2.33 9.96 15.56
C CYS A 169 2.82 9.10 16.73
N ASN A 170 4.14 8.92 16.87
CA ASN A 170 4.70 8.15 17.97
C ASN A 170 4.39 8.76 19.34
N LYS A 171 4.45 10.09 19.46
CA LYS A 171 4.09 10.82 20.71
C LYS A 171 2.61 10.69 21.06
N CYS A 172 1.74 10.70 20.05
CA CYS A 172 0.28 10.62 20.24
C CYS A 172 -0.26 9.18 20.32
N GLY A 173 0.58 8.16 20.10
CA GLY A 173 0.13 6.77 20.00
C GLY A 173 -0.64 6.44 18.71
N THR A 174 -0.57 7.32 17.72
CA THR A 174 -1.26 7.21 16.43
C THR A 174 -0.55 6.19 15.54
N ILE A 175 -1.30 5.31 14.87
CA ILE A 175 -0.74 4.45 13.81
C ILE A 175 -0.66 5.23 12.50
N LEU A 176 0.53 5.34 11.92
CA LEU A 176 0.74 5.89 10.59
C LEU A 176 0.74 4.77 9.56
N VAL A 177 -0.20 4.81 8.62
CA VAL A 177 -0.21 3.99 7.41
C VAL A 177 0.33 4.83 6.26
N LEU A 178 1.52 4.50 5.79
CA LEU A 178 2.18 5.17 4.69
C LEU A 178 2.04 4.32 3.42
N ASP A 179 1.28 4.83 2.46
CA ASP A 179 1.10 4.20 1.16
C ASP A 179 2.22 4.65 0.22
N GLU A 180 3.17 3.75 -0.06
CA GLU A 180 4.27 3.94 -0.98
C GLU A 180 4.08 3.14 -2.29
N CYS A 181 2.84 2.90 -2.73
CA CYS A 181 2.55 2.12 -3.95
C CYS A 181 3.10 2.75 -5.25
N PHE A 182 3.52 4.00 -5.22
CA PHE A 182 4.08 4.72 -6.37
C PHE A 182 5.53 5.14 -6.19
N ILE A 183 6.18 4.74 -5.11
CA ILE A 183 7.52 5.23 -4.75
C ILE A 183 8.58 4.85 -5.79
N GLU A 184 8.47 3.68 -6.42
CA GLU A 184 9.41 3.18 -7.42
C GLU A 184 9.31 3.90 -8.78
N PHE A 185 8.32 4.80 -8.98
CA PHE A 185 8.25 5.67 -10.16
C PHE A 185 9.10 6.93 -10.05
N LEU A 186 9.63 7.22 -8.88
CA LEU A 186 10.51 8.36 -8.68
C LEU A 186 11.92 8.04 -9.18
N GLU A 187 12.63 9.05 -9.69
CA GLU A 187 14.01 8.91 -10.12
C GLU A 187 14.95 8.59 -8.95
N GLU A 188 14.66 9.15 -7.77
CA GLU A 188 15.41 8.97 -6.53
C GLU A 188 14.47 8.52 -5.39
N PRO A 189 13.94 7.26 -5.43
CA PRO A 189 12.97 6.79 -4.43
C PRO A 189 13.53 6.85 -3.01
N GLU A 190 14.82 6.60 -2.82
CA GLU A 190 15.51 6.64 -1.53
C GLU A 190 15.46 8.01 -0.85
N ARG A 191 15.23 9.09 -1.60
CA ARG A 191 15.03 10.43 -1.04
C ARG A 191 13.72 10.55 -0.27
N TYR A 192 12.70 9.78 -0.64
CA TYR A 192 11.32 9.92 -0.15
C TYR A 192 10.83 8.72 0.66
N GLU A 193 11.41 7.53 0.46
CA GLU A 193 11.00 6.30 1.15
C GLU A 193 11.35 6.32 2.64
N CYS A 194 10.52 5.64 3.43
CA CYS A 194 10.62 5.64 4.89
C CYS A 194 10.98 4.29 5.51
N ARG A 195 11.23 3.24 4.73
CA ARG A 195 11.53 1.88 5.24
C ARG A 195 12.68 1.82 6.25
N GLY A 196 13.72 2.65 6.05
CA GLY A 196 14.87 2.71 6.95
C GLY A 196 14.56 3.20 8.37
N TYR A 197 13.38 3.78 8.58
CA TYR A 197 12.96 4.31 9.87
C TYR A 197 12.02 3.39 10.66
N LEU A 198 11.60 2.26 10.09
CA LEU A 198 10.62 1.35 10.71
C LEU A 198 11.06 0.87 12.10
N THR A 199 12.35 0.57 12.30
CA THR A 199 12.87 0.15 13.61
C THR A 199 12.75 1.23 14.66
N GLN A 200 12.87 2.50 14.27
CA GLN A 200 12.72 3.65 15.17
C GLN A 200 11.25 3.98 15.45
N TYR A 201 10.35 3.70 14.50
CA TYR A 201 8.93 4.04 14.58
C TYR A 201 8.04 2.80 14.43
N PRO A 202 7.87 1.99 15.48
CA PRO A 202 7.09 0.74 15.42
C PRO A 202 5.58 0.94 15.21
N ASN A 203 5.11 2.18 15.27
CA ASN A 203 3.74 2.58 14.96
C ASN A 203 3.53 2.90 13.46
N VAL A 204 4.55 2.72 12.61
CA VAL A 204 4.46 2.93 11.17
C VAL A 204 4.22 1.59 10.45
N VAL A 205 3.28 1.61 9.50
CA VAL A 205 3.03 0.52 8.55
C VAL A 205 3.20 1.10 7.16
N ILE A 206 4.18 0.63 6.41
CA ILE A 206 4.36 0.99 5.00
C ILE A 206 3.66 -0.05 4.15
N ILE A 207 2.84 0.38 3.18
CA ILE A 207 2.14 -0.51 2.25
C ILE A 207 2.60 -0.21 0.83
N LYS A 208 2.96 -1.26 0.09
CA LYS A 208 3.46 -1.20 -1.29
C LYS A 208 2.72 -2.21 -2.17
N ALA A 209 2.75 -1.98 -3.49
CA ALA A 209 2.04 -2.82 -4.44
C ALA A 209 2.88 -3.16 -5.68
N PHE A 210 2.78 -4.38 -6.13
CA PHE A 210 3.29 -4.79 -7.45
C PHE A 210 2.43 -4.29 -8.61
N THR A 211 1.19 -3.91 -8.32
CA THR A 211 0.15 -3.51 -9.27
C THR A 211 0.61 -2.47 -10.28
N LYS A 212 1.30 -1.44 -9.80
CA LYS A 212 1.59 -0.23 -10.55
C LYS A 212 2.91 -0.34 -11.30
N ILE A 213 4.00 -0.47 -10.57
CA ILE A 213 5.35 -0.48 -11.14
C ILE A 213 5.58 -1.68 -12.09
N PHE A 214 5.10 -2.87 -11.75
CA PHE A 214 5.23 -4.06 -12.59
C PHE A 214 4.02 -4.30 -13.53
N CYS A 215 3.10 -3.34 -13.63
CA CYS A 215 1.93 -3.39 -14.53
C CYS A 215 1.14 -4.69 -14.44
N MET A 216 0.89 -5.20 -13.23
CA MET A 216 0.17 -6.46 -13.04
C MET A 216 -1.08 -6.33 -12.13
N PRO A 217 -2.02 -5.40 -12.46
CA PRO A 217 -3.20 -5.15 -11.63
C PRO A 217 -4.11 -6.39 -11.48
N GLY A 218 -4.18 -7.24 -12.50
CA GLY A 218 -4.99 -8.47 -12.49
C GLY A 218 -4.44 -9.58 -11.59
N VAL A 219 -3.15 -9.54 -11.25
CA VAL A 219 -2.51 -10.53 -10.36
C VAL A 219 -2.93 -10.34 -8.90
N ARG A 220 -3.25 -9.12 -8.49
CA ARG A 220 -3.65 -8.77 -7.13
C ARG A 220 -2.57 -9.09 -6.09
N LEU A 221 -1.48 -8.32 -6.07
CA LEU A 221 -0.37 -8.53 -5.14
C LEU A 221 0.10 -7.21 -4.52
N GLY A 222 0.30 -7.21 -3.21
CA GLY A 222 0.90 -6.14 -2.42
C GLY A 222 1.53 -6.68 -1.15
N TYR A 223 2.22 -5.84 -0.43
CA TYR A 223 2.82 -6.19 0.85
C TYR A 223 2.86 -5.00 1.81
N ALA A 224 2.91 -5.32 3.10
CA ALA A 224 3.13 -4.36 4.16
C ALA A 224 4.46 -4.63 4.84
N LEU A 225 5.16 -3.56 5.20
CA LEU A 225 6.36 -3.55 6.03
C LEU A 225 5.97 -2.97 7.39
N CYS A 226 6.24 -3.68 8.48
CA CYS A 226 5.85 -3.25 9.82
C CYS A 226 6.81 -3.83 10.86
N GLU A 227 7.41 -3.00 11.69
CA GLU A 227 8.31 -3.44 12.78
C GLU A 227 7.56 -4.12 13.92
N ASN A 228 6.36 -3.63 14.24
CA ASN A 228 5.58 -4.07 15.40
C ASN A 228 5.01 -5.49 15.21
N ALA A 229 5.63 -6.47 15.86
CA ALA A 229 5.23 -7.88 15.77
C ALA A 229 3.78 -8.13 16.25
N ALA A 230 3.33 -7.42 17.27
CA ALA A 230 1.96 -7.56 17.78
C ALA A 230 0.93 -7.02 16.77
N LEU A 231 1.22 -5.88 16.12
CA LEU A 231 0.37 -5.34 15.07
C LEU A 231 0.35 -6.26 13.84
N ARG A 232 1.50 -6.75 13.38
CA ARG A 232 1.57 -7.73 12.28
C ARG A 232 0.75 -8.98 12.57
N LYS A 233 0.84 -9.53 13.80
CA LYS A 233 0.03 -10.69 14.20
C LYS A 233 -1.47 -10.40 14.12
N ARG A 234 -1.90 -9.22 14.58
CA ARG A 234 -3.31 -8.79 14.46
C ARG A 234 -3.72 -8.60 13.00
N MET A 235 -2.91 -7.93 12.18
CA MET A 235 -3.18 -7.78 10.74
C MET A 235 -3.30 -9.13 10.05
N ARG A 236 -2.38 -10.07 10.32
CA ARG A 236 -2.43 -11.43 9.76
C ARG A 236 -3.73 -12.15 10.13
N ALA A 237 -4.24 -11.96 11.34
CA ALA A 237 -5.50 -12.55 11.78
C ALA A 237 -6.74 -11.98 11.05
N MET A 238 -6.61 -10.81 10.41
CA MET A 238 -7.67 -10.19 9.61
C MET A 238 -7.63 -10.65 8.14
N LEU A 239 -6.54 -11.26 7.70
CA LEU A 239 -6.41 -11.82 6.35
C LEU A 239 -7.00 -13.23 6.29
N GLN A 240 -7.60 -13.56 5.16
CA GLN A 240 -8.05 -14.93 4.91
C GLN A 240 -6.86 -15.87 4.76
N PRO A 241 -6.96 -17.15 5.18
CA PRO A 241 -5.97 -18.15 4.82
C PRO A 241 -5.83 -18.24 3.29
N TRP A 242 -4.59 -18.41 2.80
CA TRP A 242 -4.30 -18.53 1.36
C TRP A 242 -4.75 -17.32 0.52
N ASN A 243 -4.79 -16.14 1.10
CA ASN A 243 -5.23 -14.89 0.45
C ASN A 243 -4.42 -14.50 -0.79
N VAL A 244 -3.16 -14.94 -0.90
CA VAL A 244 -2.29 -14.70 -2.06
C VAL A 244 -2.19 -16.00 -2.87
N SER A 245 -2.74 -16.01 -4.08
CA SER A 245 -2.77 -17.20 -4.94
C SER A 245 -1.38 -17.69 -5.34
N VAL A 246 -1.29 -18.96 -5.77
CA VAL A 246 -0.03 -19.54 -6.33
C VAL A 246 0.53 -18.63 -7.42
N THR A 247 -0.31 -18.25 -8.39
CA THR A 247 0.08 -17.39 -9.52
C THR A 247 0.60 -16.03 -9.05
N ALA A 248 -0.04 -15.43 -8.03
CA ALA A 248 0.40 -14.14 -7.50
C ALA A 248 1.76 -14.26 -6.77
N GLN A 249 1.98 -15.33 -6.01
CA GLN A 249 3.26 -15.56 -5.35
C GLN A 249 4.39 -15.75 -6.35
N GLU A 250 4.19 -16.58 -7.38
CA GLU A 250 5.19 -16.80 -8.43
C GLU A 250 5.46 -15.53 -9.26
N ALA A 251 4.41 -14.80 -9.61
CA ALA A 251 4.53 -13.50 -10.31
C ALA A 251 5.34 -12.49 -9.49
N GLY A 252 5.10 -12.42 -8.18
CA GLY A 252 5.83 -11.52 -7.29
C GLY A 252 7.32 -11.86 -7.19
N VAL A 253 7.65 -13.14 -7.05
CA VAL A 253 9.05 -13.62 -7.06
C VAL A 253 9.72 -13.25 -8.38
N ALA A 254 9.07 -13.56 -9.51
CA ALA A 254 9.63 -13.27 -10.83
C ALA A 254 9.77 -11.76 -11.12
N ALA A 255 8.88 -10.94 -10.55
CA ALA A 255 8.96 -9.48 -10.70
C ALA A 255 10.18 -8.87 -10.03
N LEU A 256 10.70 -9.50 -8.96
CA LEU A 256 11.83 -8.97 -8.17
C LEU A 256 13.18 -9.54 -8.60
N VAL A 257 13.18 -10.65 -9.35
CA VAL A 257 14.41 -11.19 -9.93
C VAL A 257 14.86 -10.29 -11.08
N ASP A 258 16.10 -9.78 -11.02
CA ASP A 258 16.72 -8.92 -12.04
C ASP A 258 15.87 -7.70 -12.44
N CYS A 259 15.08 -7.16 -11.49
CA CYS A 259 14.17 -6.04 -11.76
C CYS A 259 14.88 -4.70 -12.04
N GLU A 260 16.17 -4.55 -11.72
CA GLU A 260 16.89 -3.28 -11.87
C GLU A 260 16.83 -2.71 -13.29
N ALA A 261 17.01 -3.56 -14.32
CA ALA A 261 16.96 -3.11 -15.70
C ALA A 261 15.55 -2.63 -16.10
N TYR A 262 14.50 -3.22 -15.54
CA TYR A 262 13.13 -2.80 -15.76
C TYR A 262 12.82 -1.49 -15.01
N LEU A 263 13.24 -1.37 -13.76
CA LEU A 263 13.04 -0.18 -12.93
C LEU A 263 13.77 1.06 -13.49
N LYS A 264 14.97 0.89 -14.04
CA LYS A 264 15.74 1.97 -14.68
C LYS A 264 15.09 2.53 -15.96
N ARG A 265 14.17 1.83 -16.57
CA ARG A 265 13.40 2.27 -17.76
C ARG A 265 12.22 3.13 -17.41
#